data_fa37356b84ec75b4b2900848627afaf6
#
_entry.id   fa37356b84ec75b4b2900848627afaf6
#
_cell.length_a   1.000
_cell.length_b   1.000
_cell.length_c   1.000
_cell.angle_alpha   90.00
_cell.angle_beta   90.00
_cell.angle_gamma   90.00
#
_symmetry.space_group_name_H-M   'P 1'
#
loop_
_entity.id
_entity.type
_entity.pdbx_description
1 polymer ?
#
loop_
_entity_poly.entity_id
_entity_poly.type
_entity_poly.pdbx_seq_one_letter_code
_entity_poly.pdbx_strand_id
1 'polypeptide(L)'
;MPARTSPRALPVRTPDTPRPKIAYVLPVYDEADNVAPFHAALTEATAVRDDLDWEFLYVNDGSRDESLARLLELRRHDPRVGVLDLARNCGHQIAVTAGLDAAGDADAVIVMDTDLQDPPRVSLEMVGLWEDGADVVYAQRRSRRDTLFKRTTAWAFYRVLDRLASVDIPRDVGDFRLMDRRVVAEVARYREQDRFLRGIVAHVGFRQEALLFDRDERHAGTSGYPLGRMLAFAANGILGFSTAPLRMITRLGFALSALSVVMAAYVASVRLLRPEDSVPGWAFLGVGMFLLAGLQLVMMGVIGSYVGRTYTQVQGRPLYSLALTARGEHSGVRSLPQTPPDLRTQHGSVS
;
A
#
# COMPACT_ATOMS: atom_id res chain seq x y z
N MET A 1 -15.29 18.86 -6.89
CA MET A 1 -14.12 19.08 -7.78
C MET A 1 -13.05 19.79 -6.95
N PRO A 2 -11.91 19.14 -6.62
CA PRO A 2 -10.79 19.86 -6.02
C PRO A 2 -10.16 20.78 -7.06
N ALA A 3 -9.73 21.95 -6.62
CA ALA A 3 -9.09 22.97 -7.45
C ALA A 3 -7.86 22.37 -8.15
N ARG A 4 -7.78 22.51 -9.48
CA ARG A 4 -6.59 22.19 -10.27
C ARG A 4 -5.45 23.06 -9.75
N THR A 5 -4.50 22.48 -9.04
CA THR A 5 -3.22 23.12 -8.79
C THR A 5 -2.55 23.36 -10.15
N SER A 6 -2.08 24.59 -10.36
CA SER A 6 -1.35 24.97 -11.57
C SER A 6 -0.17 24.03 -11.80
N PRO A 7 0.14 23.65 -13.07
CA PRO A 7 1.29 22.83 -13.37
C PRO A 7 2.57 23.50 -12.84
N ARG A 8 3.39 22.74 -12.13
CA ARG A 8 4.71 23.19 -11.69
C ARG A 8 5.58 23.28 -12.93
N ALA A 9 5.87 24.49 -13.40
CA ALA A 9 7.02 24.66 -14.25
C ALA A 9 8.27 24.42 -13.40
N LEU A 10 9.07 23.41 -13.74
CA LEU A 10 10.41 23.28 -13.17
C LEU A 10 11.17 24.57 -13.52
N PRO A 11 11.98 25.13 -12.60
CA PRO A 11 12.75 26.33 -12.88
C PRO A 11 13.62 26.11 -14.13
N VAL A 12 13.66 27.11 -15.02
CA VAL A 12 14.54 27.08 -16.20
C VAL A 12 15.96 26.88 -15.68
N ARG A 13 16.58 25.78 -16.09
CA ARG A 13 17.92 25.39 -15.66
C ARG A 13 18.97 26.38 -16.19
N THR A 14 19.71 26.96 -15.28
CA THR A 14 20.97 27.63 -15.58
C THR A 14 22.12 26.62 -15.42
N PRO A 15 23.29 26.80 -16.05
CA PRO A 15 24.44 25.90 -15.92
C PRO A 15 24.89 25.63 -14.47
N ASP A 16 24.58 26.55 -13.54
CA ASP A 16 24.93 26.45 -12.10
C ASP A 16 23.84 25.77 -11.25
N THR A 17 22.72 25.32 -11.85
CA THR A 17 21.68 24.64 -11.10
C THR A 17 22.11 23.20 -10.77
N PRO A 18 22.07 22.74 -9.49
CA PRO A 18 22.40 21.37 -9.14
C PRO A 18 21.57 20.38 -9.96
N ARG A 19 22.17 19.26 -10.35
CA ARG A 19 21.44 18.19 -11.03
C ARG A 19 20.35 17.67 -10.12
N PRO A 20 19.11 17.45 -10.61
CA PRO A 20 18.09 16.81 -9.79
C PRO A 20 18.51 15.42 -9.37
N LYS A 21 18.34 15.12 -8.11
CA LYS A 21 18.61 13.83 -7.52
C LYS A 21 17.40 12.93 -7.62
N ILE A 22 17.53 11.81 -8.30
CA ILE A 22 16.49 10.78 -8.40
C ILE A 22 16.96 9.54 -7.64
N ALA A 23 16.19 9.11 -6.65
CA ALA A 23 16.48 7.90 -5.89
C ALA A 23 15.56 6.76 -6.33
N TYR A 24 16.13 5.58 -6.58
CA TYR A 24 15.37 4.35 -6.66
C TYR A 24 15.24 3.72 -5.29
N VAL A 25 14.05 3.25 -4.94
CA VAL A 25 13.76 2.42 -3.77
C VAL A 25 13.46 1.01 -4.26
N LEU A 26 14.35 0.08 -3.95
CA LEU A 26 14.46 -1.25 -4.52
C LEU A 26 14.35 -2.30 -3.40
N PRO A 27 13.13 -2.76 -3.05
CA PRO A 27 12.96 -3.80 -2.03
C PRO A 27 13.50 -5.14 -2.52
N VAL A 28 14.23 -5.85 -1.66
CA VAL A 28 14.85 -7.15 -1.92
C VAL A 28 14.50 -8.13 -0.81
N TYR A 29 14.02 -9.33 -1.17
CA TYR A 29 13.80 -10.43 -0.24
C TYR A 29 14.03 -11.77 -0.91
N ASP A 30 15.10 -12.48 -0.53
CA ASP A 30 15.53 -13.79 -1.10
C ASP A 30 15.65 -13.74 -2.64
N GLU A 31 16.39 -12.73 -3.16
CA GLU A 31 16.54 -12.43 -4.59
C GLU A 31 18.03 -12.38 -5.02
N ALA A 32 18.91 -13.15 -4.36
CA ALA A 32 20.36 -13.11 -4.57
C ALA A 32 20.76 -13.22 -6.05
N ASP A 33 20.07 -14.08 -6.83
CA ASP A 33 20.37 -14.31 -8.25
C ASP A 33 19.93 -13.15 -9.15
N ASN A 34 18.95 -12.35 -8.73
CA ASN A 34 18.42 -11.24 -9.51
C ASN A 34 19.15 -9.92 -9.27
N VAL A 35 19.83 -9.76 -8.12
CA VAL A 35 20.48 -8.52 -7.71
C VAL A 35 21.46 -7.98 -8.76
N ALA A 36 22.41 -8.79 -9.22
CA ALA A 36 23.44 -8.34 -10.17
C ALA A 36 22.88 -8.08 -11.59
N PRO A 37 22.06 -8.97 -12.19
CA PRO A 37 21.44 -8.70 -13.49
C PRO A 37 20.54 -7.48 -13.48
N PHE A 38 19.75 -7.29 -12.41
CA PHE A 38 18.89 -6.13 -12.27
C PHE A 38 19.68 -4.82 -12.18
N HIS A 39 20.75 -4.80 -11.35
CA HIS A 39 21.60 -3.62 -11.22
C HIS A 39 22.29 -3.25 -12.53
N ALA A 40 22.74 -4.24 -13.31
CA ALA A 40 23.32 -4.00 -14.62
C ALA A 40 22.31 -3.36 -15.59
N ALA A 41 21.09 -3.91 -15.67
CA ALA A 41 20.02 -3.37 -16.51
C ALA A 41 19.61 -1.94 -16.08
N LEU A 42 19.55 -1.68 -14.77
CA LEU A 42 19.21 -0.37 -14.23
C LEU A 42 20.31 0.65 -14.53
N THR A 43 21.58 0.26 -14.38
CA THR A 43 22.74 1.10 -14.67
C THR A 43 22.81 1.45 -16.17
N GLU A 44 22.57 0.48 -17.05
CA GLU A 44 22.51 0.69 -18.49
C GLU A 44 21.38 1.67 -18.85
N ALA A 45 20.18 1.46 -18.32
CA ALA A 45 19.03 2.33 -18.58
C ALA A 45 19.30 3.77 -18.13
N THR A 46 19.87 3.98 -16.94
CA THR A 46 20.09 5.34 -16.38
C THR A 46 21.28 6.07 -17.00
N ALA A 47 22.20 5.37 -17.66
CA ALA A 47 23.39 5.97 -18.29
C ALA A 47 23.06 6.99 -19.40
N VAL A 48 21.85 6.95 -19.99
CA VAL A 48 21.43 7.88 -21.06
C VAL A 48 21.02 9.26 -20.54
N ARG A 49 20.88 9.42 -19.23
CA ARG A 49 20.49 10.68 -18.55
C ARG A 49 21.58 11.10 -17.57
N ASP A 50 22.68 11.65 -18.12
CA ASP A 50 23.81 12.19 -17.37
C ASP A 50 23.55 13.56 -16.74
N ASP A 51 22.42 14.17 -17.08
CA ASP A 51 21.90 15.41 -16.51
C ASP A 51 21.23 15.24 -15.15
N LEU A 52 21.07 14.00 -14.67
CA LEU A 52 20.46 13.63 -13.40
C LEU A 52 21.49 12.99 -12.46
N ASP A 53 21.29 13.15 -11.16
CA ASP A 53 22.05 12.47 -10.12
C ASP A 53 21.25 11.27 -9.62
N TRP A 54 21.81 10.06 -9.84
CA TRP A 54 21.13 8.80 -9.57
C TRP A 54 21.60 8.17 -8.27
N GLU A 55 20.66 7.74 -7.43
CA GLU A 55 20.91 6.91 -6.24
C GLU A 55 20.09 5.61 -6.33
N PHE A 56 20.71 4.47 -6.05
CA PHE A 56 20.10 3.15 -6.05
C PHE A 56 20.00 2.61 -4.62
N LEU A 57 18.86 2.82 -3.95
CA LEU A 57 18.68 2.45 -2.56
C LEU A 57 18.01 1.08 -2.46
N TYR A 58 18.81 0.05 -2.26
CA TYR A 58 18.36 -1.31 -2.02
C TYR A 58 17.94 -1.49 -0.56
N VAL A 59 16.75 -2.05 -0.35
CA VAL A 59 16.22 -2.33 0.99
C VAL A 59 16.08 -3.83 1.16
N ASN A 60 17.03 -4.44 1.87
CA ASN A 60 16.96 -5.85 2.22
C ASN A 60 15.93 -6.09 3.33
N ASP A 61 14.85 -6.82 3.03
CA ASP A 61 13.77 -7.12 3.97
C ASP A 61 14.07 -8.38 4.81
N GLY A 62 15.27 -8.43 5.40
CA GLY A 62 15.69 -9.54 6.23
C GLY A 62 15.80 -10.86 5.45
N SER A 63 16.44 -10.85 4.27
CA SER A 63 16.70 -12.05 3.46
C SER A 63 17.49 -13.11 4.22
N ARG A 64 17.26 -14.37 3.87
CA ARG A 64 17.91 -15.54 4.47
C ARG A 64 18.99 -16.15 3.58
N ASP A 65 19.01 -15.70 2.32
CA ASP A 65 19.98 -16.11 1.30
C ASP A 65 21.17 -15.13 1.22
N GLU A 66 21.95 -15.19 0.14
CA GLU A 66 23.09 -14.31 -0.06
C GLU A 66 22.75 -12.89 -0.54
N SER A 67 21.46 -12.48 -0.58
CA SER A 67 21.05 -11.18 -1.10
C SER A 67 21.80 -10.02 -0.45
N LEU A 68 21.89 -9.99 0.88
CA LEU A 68 22.61 -8.91 1.60
C LEU A 68 24.09 -8.86 1.21
N ALA A 69 24.75 -10.02 1.12
CA ALA A 69 26.18 -10.09 0.74
C ALA A 69 26.40 -9.53 -0.68
N ARG A 70 25.52 -9.89 -1.63
CA ARG A 70 25.53 -9.38 -3.00
C ARG A 70 25.33 -7.86 -3.07
N LEU A 71 24.39 -7.33 -2.29
CA LEU A 71 24.13 -5.89 -2.22
C LEU A 71 25.32 -5.10 -1.66
N LEU A 72 25.98 -5.62 -0.62
CA LEU A 72 27.18 -5.01 -0.06
C LEU A 72 28.36 -5.08 -1.02
N GLU A 73 28.47 -6.11 -1.83
CA GLU A 73 29.44 -6.23 -2.89
C GLU A 73 29.18 -5.21 -3.99
N LEU A 74 27.95 -5.08 -4.47
CA LEU A 74 27.56 -4.05 -5.45
C LEU A 74 27.95 -2.65 -4.98
N ARG A 75 27.69 -2.32 -3.72
CA ARG A 75 28.05 -1.02 -3.16
C ARG A 75 29.55 -0.74 -3.21
N ARG A 76 30.41 -1.75 -3.09
CA ARG A 76 31.87 -1.55 -3.20
C ARG A 76 32.31 -1.13 -4.61
N HIS A 77 31.54 -1.52 -5.64
CA HIS A 77 31.85 -1.24 -7.03
C HIS A 77 31.09 -0.02 -7.59
N ASP A 78 29.91 0.31 -7.04
CA ASP A 78 29.12 1.47 -7.45
C ASP A 78 28.77 2.36 -6.23
N PRO A 79 29.39 3.55 -6.11
CA PRO A 79 29.15 4.46 -5.00
C PRO A 79 27.73 5.03 -4.95
N ARG A 80 26.94 4.93 -6.04
CA ARG A 80 25.53 5.33 -6.10
C ARG A 80 24.61 4.36 -5.35
N VAL A 81 25.09 3.17 -5.04
CA VAL A 81 24.34 2.15 -4.32
C VAL A 81 24.31 2.46 -2.83
N GLY A 82 23.10 2.59 -2.29
CA GLY A 82 22.82 2.56 -0.86
C GLY A 82 22.19 1.22 -0.46
N VAL A 83 22.50 0.72 0.73
CA VAL A 83 21.91 -0.51 1.28
C VAL A 83 21.33 -0.24 2.65
N LEU A 84 20.05 -0.57 2.81
CA LEU A 84 19.35 -0.65 4.09
C LEU A 84 19.04 -2.13 4.38
N ASP A 85 19.45 -2.61 5.54
CA ASP A 85 19.13 -3.97 5.99
C ASP A 85 18.16 -3.92 7.16
N LEU A 86 16.97 -4.49 6.98
CA LEU A 86 15.97 -4.61 8.04
C LEU A 86 16.34 -5.74 9.00
N ALA A 87 16.21 -5.51 10.29
CA ALA A 87 16.57 -6.49 11.32
C ALA A 87 15.77 -7.81 11.25
N ARG A 88 14.66 -7.82 10.51
CA ARG A 88 13.82 -9.00 10.22
C ARG A 88 12.98 -8.73 8.99
N ASN A 89 12.41 -9.78 8.43
CA ASN A 89 11.36 -9.60 7.40
C ASN A 89 10.16 -8.87 8.00
N CYS A 90 9.84 -7.72 7.43
CA CYS A 90 8.73 -6.85 7.79
C CYS A 90 7.64 -6.81 6.71
N GLY A 91 7.93 -7.35 5.52
CA GLY A 91 7.06 -7.38 4.35
C GLY A 91 7.31 -6.21 3.40
N HIS A 92 7.04 -6.46 2.13
CA HIS A 92 7.33 -5.58 0.99
C HIS A 92 6.92 -4.11 1.22
N GLN A 93 5.70 -3.85 1.70
CA GLN A 93 5.21 -2.48 1.91
C GLN A 93 6.01 -1.71 2.98
N ILE A 94 6.52 -2.42 3.98
CA ILE A 94 7.36 -1.82 5.03
C ILE A 94 8.78 -1.61 4.51
N ALA A 95 9.32 -2.52 3.71
CA ALA A 95 10.62 -2.35 3.07
C ALA A 95 10.62 -1.12 2.15
N VAL A 96 9.58 -0.97 1.30
CA VAL A 96 9.40 0.25 0.49
C VAL A 96 9.31 1.49 1.37
N THR A 97 8.58 1.43 2.50
CA THR A 97 8.48 2.56 3.44
C THR A 97 9.84 2.96 4.00
N ALA A 98 10.67 1.98 4.41
CA ALA A 98 12.02 2.26 4.91
C ALA A 98 12.89 2.95 3.85
N GLY A 99 12.76 2.51 2.59
CA GLY A 99 13.43 3.16 1.45
C GLY A 99 12.96 4.58 1.22
N LEU A 100 11.64 4.83 1.24
CA LEU A 100 11.07 6.18 1.10
C LEU A 100 11.51 7.11 2.23
N ASP A 101 11.54 6.64 3.48
CA ASP A 101 12.03 7.41 4.63
C ASP A 101 13.51 7.80 4.46
N ALA A 102 14.31 6.90 3.90
CA ALA A 102 15.74 7.15 3.66
C ALA A 102 15.99 8.05 2.45
N ALA A 103 15.14 8.01 1.43
CA ALA A 103 15.29 8.76 0.19
C ALA A 103 14.75 10.21 0.26
N GLY A 104 14.45 10.73 1.45
CA GLY A 104 13.80 12.04 1.64
C GLY A 104 14.60 13.26 1.17
N ASP A 105 15.87 13.11 0.83
CA ASP A 105 16.73 14.14 0.25
C ASP A 105 16.69 14.18 -1.29
N ALA A 106 16.10 13.19 -1.96
CA ALA A 106 15.92 13.15 -3.41
C ALA A 106 14.81 14.11 -3.88
N ASP A 107 14.92 14.61 -5.11
CA ASP A 107 13.89 15.47 -5.74
C ASP A 107 12.70 14.65 -6.22
N ALA A 108 12.95 13.41 -6.67
CA ALA A 108 11.92 12.42 -6.91
C ALA A 108 12.41 11.02 -6.53
N VAL A 109 11.47 10.14 -6.21
CA VAL A 109 11.74 8.75 -5.83
C VAL A 109 10.98 7.81 -6.73
N ILE A 110 11.69 6.80 -7.26
CA ILE A 110 11.12 5.73 -8.07
C ILE A 110 11.10 4.46 -7.22
N VAL A 111 9.92 3.90 -7.00
CA VAL A 111 9.76 2.57 -6.38
C VAL A 111 9.66 1.53 -7.47
N MET A 112 10.48 0.48 -7.41
CA MET A 112 10.54 -0.57 -8.43
C MET A 112 10.93 -1.91 -7.81
N ASP A 113 10.29 -3.01 -8.26
CA ASP A 113 10.64 -4.36 -7.84
C ASP A 113 11.92 -4.83 -8.55
N THR A 114 12.71 -5.71 -7.89
CA THR A 114 13.99 -6.22 -8.40
C THR A 114 13.87 -7.52 -9.21
N ASP A 115 12.65 -7.94 -9.56
CA ASP A 115 12.35 -9.23 -10.21
C ASP A 115 12.48 -9.23 -11.75
N LEU A 116 13.04 -8.15 -12.33
CA LEU A 116 13.23 -7.94 -13.79
C LEU A 116 11.93 -7.97 -14.62
N GLN A 117 10.76 -7.94 -14.00
CA GLN A 117 9.48 -7.92 -14.75
C GLN A 117 9.10 -6.53 -15.24
N ASP A 118 9.50 -5.50 -14.51
CA ASP A 118 9.22 -4.12 -14.86
C ASP A 118 10.49 -3.54 -15.51
N PRO A 119 10.44 -3.13 -16.79
CA PRO A 119 11.66 -2.70 -17.51
C PRO A 119 12.20 -1.37 -16.98
N PRO A 120 13.50 -1.25 -16.62
CA PRO A 120 14.08 0.00 -16.13
C PRO A 120 13.91 1.20 -17.06
N ARG A 121 13.85 0.98 -18.39
CA ARG A 121 13.60 2.04 -19.37
C ARG A 121 12.29 2.82 -19.14
N VAL A 122 11.27 2.15 -18.60
CA VAL A 122 9.97 2.77 -18.32
C VAL A 122 10.09 3.87 -17.26
N SER A 123 11.05 3.73 -16.35
CA SER A 123 11.30 4.74 -15.32
C SER A 123 11.83 6.07 -15.90
N LEU A 124 12.53 6.05 -17.03
CA LEU A 124 12.97 7.26 -17.71
C LEU A 124 11.80 8.04 -18.34
N GLU A 125 10.81 7.30 -18.88
CA GLU A 125 9.57 7.92 -19.35
C GLU A 125 8.78 8.55 -18.19
N MET A 126 8.80 7.91 -16.99
CA MET A 126 8.20 8.49 -15.78
C MET A 126 8.89 9.80 -15.38
N VAL A 127 10.23 9.84 -15.47
CA VAL A 127 10.99 11.08 -15.20
C VAL A 127 10.58 12.19 -16.16
N GLY A 128 10.40 11.91 -17.45
CA GLY A 128 9.90 12.90 -18.42
C GLY A 128 8.54 13.47 -18.03
N LEU A 129 7.58 12.63 -17.65
CA LEU A 129 6.26 13.08 -17.19
C LEU A 129 6.33 13.88 -15.88
N TRP A 130 7.27 13.53 -14.97
CA TRP A 130 7.52 14.32 -13.77
C TRP A 130 8.12 15.69 -14.10
N GLU A 131 9.06 15.77 -15.04
CA GLU A 131 9.61 17.01 -15.56
C GLU A 131 8.52 17.87 -16.21
N ASP A 132 7.50 17.27 -16.84
CA ASP A 132 6.31 17.93 -17.39
C ASP A 132 5.28 18.34 -16.30
N GLY A 133 5.59 18.09 -15.03
CA GLY A 133 4.84 18.59 -13.87
C GLY A 133 3.85 17.59 -13.25
N ALA A 134 3.94 16.30 -13.55
CA ALA A 134 3.24 15.28 -12.77
C ALA A 134 3.88 15.15 -11.38
N ASP A 135 3.06 15.00 -10.33
CA ASP A 135 3.55 14.78 -8.96
C ASP A 135 3.75 13.29 -8.67
N VAL A 136 2.95 12.45 -9.29
CA VAL A 136 3.04 10.99 -9.24
C VAL A 136 2.88 10.43 -10.63
N VAL A 137 3.78 9.56 -11.06
CA VAL A 137 3.64 8.78 -12.29
C VAL A 137 3.63 7.30 -11.92
N TYR A 138 2.57 6.60 -12.25
CA TYR A 138 2.45 5.17 -11.96
C TYR A 138 2.40 4.34 -13.24
N ALA A 139 3.12 3.21 -13.23
CA ALA A 139 3.10 2.26 -14.31
C ALA A 139 1.79 1.47 -14.32
N GLN A 140 1.04 1.58 -15.41
CA GLN A 140 -0.19 0.84 -15.65
C GLN A 140 0.01 -0.16 -16.78
N ARG A 141 -0.32 -1.41 -16.55
CA ARG A 141 -0.18 -2.46 -17.58
C ARG A 141 -1.24 -2.29 -18.66
N ARG A 142 -0.80 -2.32 -19.93
CA ARG A 142 -1.66 -2.10 -21.09
C ARG A 142 -2.68 -3.22 -21.29
N SER A 143 -2.35 -4.47 -21.02
CA SER A 143 -3.28 -5.61 -21.11
C SER A 143 -2.91 -6.75 -20.14
N ARG A 144 -3.95 -7.43 -19.62
CA ARG A 144 -3.81 -8.74 -18.96
C ARG A 144 -4.30 -9.82 -19.91
N ARG A 145 -3.46 -10.81 -20.22
CA ARG A 145 -3.87 -12.08 -20.84
C ARG A 145 -4.47 -13.01 -19.77
N ASP A 146 -5.55 -12.55 -19.10
CA ASP A 146 -6.25 -13.37 -18.11
C ASP A 146 -7.38 -14.17 -18.74
N THR A 147 -7.61 -15.38 -18.25
CA THR A 147 -8.76 -16.21 -18.64
C THR A 147 -10.08 -15.51 -18.26
N LEU A 148 -11.16 -15.77 -19.01
CA LEU A 148 -12.48 -15.16 -18.80
C LEU A 148 -12.96 -15.29 -17.35
N PHE A 149 -12.69 -16.43 -16.68
CA PHE A 149 -13.05 -16.67 -15.27
C PHE A 149 -12.29 -15.74 -14.33
N LYS A 150 -10.98 -15.57 -14.52
CA LYS A 150 -10.17 -14.64 -13.71
C LYS A 150 -10.61 -13.19 -13.93
N ARG A 151 -11.00 -12.85 -15.15
CA ARG A 151 -11.47 -11.51 -15.51
C ARG A 151 -12.82 -11.17 -14.89
N THR A 152 -13.78 -12.11 -14.85
CA THR A 152 -15.09 -11.87 -14.19
C THR A 152 -15.00 -11.83 -12.68
N THR A 153 -14.20 -12.70 -12.06
CA THR A 153 -13.98 -12.66 -10.60
C THR A 153 -13.22 -11.41 -10.17
N ALA A 154 -12.19 -10.99 -10.92
CA ALA A 154 -11.49 -9.74 -10.67
C ALA A 154 -12.42 -8.54 -10.87
N TRP A 155 -13.25 -8.50 -11.93
CA TRP A 155 -14.22 -7.44 -12.14
C TRP A 155 -15.24 -7.33 -11.00
N ALA A 156 -15.82 -8.45 -10.56
CA ALA A 156 -16.74 -8.46 -9.43
C ALA A 156 -16.06 -7.98 -8.15
N PHE A 157 -14.83 -8.43 -7.92
CA PHE A 157 -14.01 -8.01 -6.78
C PHE A 157 -13.74 -6.50 -6.78
N TYR A 158 -13.25 -5.94 -7.89
CA TYR A 158 -12.99 -4.51 -7.99
C TYR A 158 -14.28 -3.68 -7.88
N ARG A 159 -15.41 -4.17 -8.38
CA ARG A 159 -16.69 -3.48 -8.25
C ARG A 159 -17.19 -3.41 -6.81
N VAL A 160 -16.95 -4.46 -6.03
CA VAL A 160 -17.23 -4.47 -4.58
C VAL A 160 -16.27 -3.53 -3.86
N LEU A 161 -14.98 -3.58 -4.20
CA LEU A 161 -13.96 -2.72 -3.61
C LEU A 161 -14.25 -1.23 -3.90
N ASP A 162 -14.56 -0.85 -5.14
CA ASP A 162 -14.90 0.53 -5.54
C ASP A 162 -16.13 1.08 -4.77
N ARG A 163 -17.10 0.21 -4.45
CA ARG A 163 -18.28 0.62 -3.67
C ARG A 163 -18.01 0.72 -2.18
N LEU A 164 -17.06 -0.04 -1.68
CA LEU A 164 -16.75 -0.16 -0.26
C LEU A 164 -15.54 0.70 0.15
N ALA A 165 -14.57 0.90 -0.74
CA ALA A 165 -13.43 1.77 -0.49
C ALA A 165 -13.82 3.24 -0.62
N SER A 166 -13.28 4.09 0.25
CA SER A 166 -13.46 5.54 0.21
C SER A 166 -12.44 6.26 -0.70
N VAL A 167 -11.55 5.50 -1.38
CA VAL A 167 -10.46 6.02 -2.22
C VAL A 167 -10.52 5.34 -3.59
N ASP A 168 -10.44 6.13 -4.65
CA ASP A 168 -10.36 5.61 -6.02
C ASP A 168 -8.92 5.13 -6.31
N ILE A 169 -8.71 3.83 -6.21
CA ILE A 169 -7.43 3.20 -6.44
C ILE A 169 -7.36 2.78 -7.91
N PRO A 170 -6.39 3.31 -8.69
CA PRO A 170 -6.25 2.91 -10.09
C PRO A 170 -6.10 1.40 -10.26
N ARG A 171 -6.82 0.83 -11.25
CA ARG A 171 -6.81 -0.61 -11.51
C ARG A 171 -5.55 -1.01 -12.28
N ASP A 172 -5.11 -2.25 -12.09
CA ASP A 172 -3.96 -2.84 -12.81
C ASP A 172 -2.63 -2.10 -12.60
N VAL A 173 -2.48 -1.43 -11.45
CA VAL A 173 -1.29 -0.69 -11.05
C VAL A 173 -0.48 -1.50 -10.03
N GLY A 174 0.83 -1.66 -10.31
CA GLY A 174 1.82 -2.21 -9.39
C GLY A 174 2.32 -1.18 -8.36
N ASP A 175 3.42 -1.51 -7.67
CA ASP A 175 4.13 -0.56 -6.82
C ASP A 175 5.12 0.29 -7.63
N PHE A 176 5.37 -0.06 -8.90
CA PHE A 176 6.24 0.67 -9.82
C PHE A 176 5.67 2.06 -10.11
N ARG A 177 6.30 3.08 -9.51
CA ARG A 177 5.90 4.48 -9.63
C ARG A 177 7.02 5.44 -9.33
N LEU A 178 6.93 6.64 -9.90
CA LEU A 178 7.72 7.80 -9.52
C LEU A 178 6.86 8.73 -8.65
N MET A 179 7.45 9.29 -7.61
CA MET A 179 6.83 10.27 -6.71
C MET A 179 7.75 11.46 -6.50
N ASP A 180 7.22 12.67 -6.67
CA ASP A 180 7.90 13.93 -6.31
C ASP A 180 8.23 13.97 -4.81
N ARG A 181 9.29 14.68 -4.41
CA ARG A 181 9.69 14.88 -3.00
C ARG A 181 8.52 15.27 -2.09
N ARG A 182 7.62 16.14 -2.57
CA ARG A 182 6.46 16.61 -1.79
C ARG A 182 5.50 15.46 -1.48
N VAL A 183 5.31 14.58 -2.45
CA VAL A 183 4.47 13.37 -2.27
C VAL A 183 5.12 12.42 -1.27
N VAL A 184 6.43 12.17 -1.42
CA VAL A 184 7.18 11.31 -0.49
C VAL A 184 7.11 11.86 0.94
N ALA A 185 7.32 13.16 1.11
CA ALA A 185 7.22 13.83 2.42
C ALA A 185 5.82 13.69 3.04
N GLU A 186 4.74 13.81 2.21
CA GLU A 186 3.38 13.63 2.71
C GLU A 186 3.08 12.17 3.03
N VAL A 187 3.47 11.22 2.18
CA VAL A 187 3.33 9.76 2.42
C VAL A 187 4.07 9.33 3.69
N ALA A 188 5.21 9.94 3.99
CA ALA A 188 5.98 9.67 5.21
C ALA A 188 5.22 10.02 6.51
N ARG A 189 4.22 10.91 6.45
CA ARG A 189 3.39 11.27 7.62
C ARG A 189 2.38 10.20 8.00
N TYR A 190 2.01 9.33 7.06
CA TYR A 190 1.10 8.22 7.31
C TYR A 190 1.87 7.06 7.90
N ARG A 191 1.64 6.76 9.19
CA ARG A 191 2.35 5.68 9.94
C ARG A 191 1.41 4.56 10.35
N GLU A 192 0.57 4.14 9.42
CA GLU A 192 -0.34 3.01 9.61
C GLU A 192 0.46 1.71 9.73
N GLN A 193 0.10 0.85 10.70
CA GLN A 193 0.75 -0.45 10.91
C GLN A 193 0.41 -1.42 9.75
N ASP A 194 -0.86 -1.43 9.32
CA ASP A 194 -1.32 -2.17 8.15
C ASP A 194 -1.18 -1.28 6.89
N ARG A 195 0.07 -1.03 6.44
CA ARG A 195 0.32 -0.12 5.32
C ARG A 195 -0.16 -0.68 3.99
N PHE A 196 -0.80 0.20 3.22
CA PHE A 196 -1.12 -0.04 1.82
C PHE A 196 -0.75 1.20 1.01
N LEU A 197 0.51 1.26 0.56
CA LEU A 197 1.09 2.46 -0.07
C LEU A 197 0.30 2.97 -1.27
N ARG A 198 -0.26 2.06 -2.10
CA ARG A 198 -1.09 2.46 -3.25
C ARG A 198 -2.32 3.27 -2.81
N GLY A 199 -2.96 2.86 -1.72
CA GLY A 199 -4.09 3.58 -1.14
C GLY A 199 -3.68 4.91 -0.52
N ILE A 200 -2.55 4.96 0.18
CA ILE A 200 -2.01 6.19 0.79
C ILE A 200 -1.67 7.20 -0.32
N VAL A 201 -0.94 6.79 -1.36
CA VAL A 201 -0.58 7.67 -2.49
C VAL A 201 -1.82 8.18 -3.23
N ALA A 202 -2.85 7.34 -3.42
CA ALA A 202 -4.12 7.79 -3.99
C ALA A 202 -4.86 8.78 -3.07
N HIS A 203 -4.76 8.60 -1.74
CA HIS A 203 -5.42 9.43 -0.74
C HIS A 203 -4.82 10.83 -0.63
N VAL A 204 -3.50 10.99 -0.76
CA VAL A 204 -2.82 12.30 -0.63
C VAL A 204 -3.21 13.32 -1.71
N GLY A 205 -3.80 12.89 -2.83
CA GLY A 205 -4.54 13.77 -3.75
C GLY A 205 -3.70 14.64 -4.68
N PHE A 206 -2.40 14.38 -4.83
CA PHE A 206 -1.52 15.05 -5.81
C PHE A 206 -1.88 14.69 -7.26
N ARG A 207 -1.36 15.46 -8.24
CA ARG A 207 -1.57 15.16 -9.66
C ARG A 207 -0.90 13.85 -10.05
N GLN A 208 -1.71 12.85 -10.40
CA GLN A 208 -1.27 11.52 -10.78
C GLN A 208 -1.46 11.29 -12.27
N GLU A 209 -0.45 10.74 -12.93
CA GLU A 209 -0.49 10.36 -14.34
C GLU A 209 -0.18 8.88 -14.51
N ALA A 210 -0.90 8.24 -15.44
CA ALA A 210 -0.71 6.84 -15.79
C ALA A 210 0.26 6.73 -16.97
N LEU A 211 1.31 5.94 -16.83
CA LEU A 211 2.18 5.54 -17.93
C LEU A 211 1.85 4.10 -18.32
N LEU A 212 1.31 3.92 -19.53
CA LEU A 212 0.96 2.60 -20.06
C LEU A 212 2.19 1.88 -20.58
N PHE A 213 2.49 0.71 -20.02
CA PHE A 213 3.61 -0.12 -20.46
C PHE A 213 3.22 -1.58 -20.67
N ASP A 214 4.03 -2.30 -21.44
CA ASP A 214 3.93 -3.73 -21.62
C ASP A 214 4.95 -4.42 -20.71
N ARG A 215 4.48 -5.36 -19.90
CA ARG A 215 5.32 -6.11 -18.96
C ARG A 215 6.02 -7.26 -19.67
N ASP A 216 7.31 -7.44 -19.41
CA ASP A 216 8.07 -8.57 -19.91
C ASP A 216 7.67 -9.89 -19.20
N GLU A 217 7.86 -11.04 -19.85
CA GLU A 217 7.55 -12.35 -19.27
C GLU A 217 8.53 -12.67 -18.13
N ARG A 218 8.02 -13.32 -17.09
CA ARG A 218 8.82 -13.68 -15.91
C ARG A 218 9.97 -14.62 -16.26
N HIS A 219 11.19 -14.25 -15.90
CA HIS A 219 12.36 -15.10 -16.13
C HIS A 219 12.38 -16.38 -15.28
N ALA A 220 11.73 -16.41 -14.10
CA ALA A 220 11.64 -17.60 -13.24
C ALA A 220 10.45 -17.50 -12.25
N GLY A 221 9.83 -18.64 -11.91
CA GLY A 221 8.85 -18.79 -10.84
C GLY A 221 7.42 -19.09 -11.28
N THR A 222 6.73 -20.00 -10.56
CA THR A 222 5.32 -20.38 -10.78
C THR A 222 4.40 -19.43 -10.05
N SER A 223 3.59 -18.68 -10.78
CA SER A 223 2.55 -17.80 -10.24
C SER A 223 1.31 -18.60 -9.85
N GLY A 224 1.28 -19.11 -8.63
CA GLY A 224 0.10 -19.70 -8.01
C GLY A 224 -0.34 -18.92 -6.79
N TYR A 225 -1.05 -17.80 -6.97
CA TYR A 225 -1.69 -17.12 -5.83
C TYR A 225 -2.94 -17.93 -5.44
N PRO A 226 -2.94 -18.70 -4.33
CA PRO A 226 -4.12 -19.46 -3.91
C PRO A 226 -5.27 -18.51 -3.57
N LEU A 227 -6.51 -18.91 -3.92
CA LEU A 227 -7.73 -18.13 -3.68
C LEU A 227 -7.85 -17.58 -2.25
N GLY A 228 -7.38 -18.33 -1.24
CA GLY A 228 -7.36 -17.91 0.15
C GLY A 228 -6.50 -16.66 0.39
N ARG A 229 -5.35 -16.52 -0.27
CA ARG A 229 -4.52 -15.32 -0.17
C ARG A 229 -5.16 -14.12 -0.86
N MET A 230 -5.85 -14.33 -1.99
CA MET A 230 -6.62 -13.26 -2.64
C MET A 230 -7.76 -12.75 -1.77
N LEU A 231 -8.51 -13.64 -1.11
CA LEU A 231 -9.58 -13.28 -0.18
C LEU A 231 -9.04 -12.54 1.06
N ALA A 232 -7.93 -13.01 1.62
CA ALA A 232 -7.28 -12.34 2.76
C ALA A 232 -6.77 -10.94 2.37
N PHE A 233 -6.16 -10.79 1.19
CA PHE A 233 -5.74 -9.49 0.66
C PHE A 233 -6.92 -8.54 0.45
N ALA A 234 -8.03 -9.06 -0.09
CA ALA A 234 -9.26 -8.33 -0.27
C ALA A 234 -9.86 -7.85 1.07
N ALA A 235 -9.96 -8.77 2.04
CA ALA A 235 -10.46 -8.45 3.37
C ALA A 235 -9.60 -7.38 4.05
N ASN A 236 -8.27 -7.50 3.95
CA ASN A 236 -7.34 -6.51 4.49
C ASN A 236 -7.50 -5.14 3.83
N GLY A 237 -7.65 -5.09 2.50
CA GLY A 237 -7.91 -3.84 1.78
C GLY A 237 -9.23 -3.19 2.19
N ILE A 238 -10.33 -3.97 2.28
CA ILE A 238 -11.64 -3.47 2.70
C ILE A 238 -11.60 -2.99 4.16
N LEU A 239 -11.05 -3.79 5.07
CA LEU A 239 -11.00 -3.45 6.50
C LEU A 239 -10.02 -2.30 6.80
N GLY A 240 -8.98 -2.12 5.98
CA GLY A 240 -8.00 -1.04 6.15
C GLY A 240 -8.50 0.33 5.68
N PHE A 241 -9.25 0.37 4.57
CA PHE A 241 -9.62 1.64 3.93
C PHE A 241 -11.12 1.92 3.92
N SER A 242 -11.93 1.10 4.60
CA SER A 242 -13.38 1.28 4.57
C SER A 242 -14.03 1.01 5.92
N THR A 243 -14.91 1.90 6.32
CA THR A 243 -15.85 1.69 7.42
C THR A 243 -17.17 1.04 6.94
N ALA A 244 -17.25 0.67 5.64
CA ALA A 244 -18.48 0.11 5.08
C ALA A 244 -18.93 -1.18 5.78
N PRO A 245 -18.06 -2.14 6.16
CA PRO A 245 -18.49 -3.31 6.93
C PRO A 245 -19.13 -2.95 8.26
N LEU A 246 -18.62 -1.95 8.98
CA LEU A 246 -19.22 -1.46 10.23
C LEU A 246 -20.61 -0.84 9.97
N ARG A 247 -20.71 -0.02 8.92
CA ARG A 247 -22.00 0.59 8.54
C ARG A 247 -23.03 -0.47 8.11
N MET A 248 -22.59 -1.54 7.42
CA MET A 248 -23.46 -2.67 7.05
C MET A 248 -23.97 -3.39 8.29
N ILE A 249 -23.11 -3.70 9.27
CA ILE A 249 -23.49 -4.32 10.54
C ILE A 249 -24.50 -3.45 11.27
N THR A 250 -24.26 -2.14 11.36
CA THR A 250 -25.17 -1.19 11.99
C THR A 250 -26.54 -1.19 11.30
N ARG A 251 -26.58 -1.09 9.97
CA ARG A 251 -27.84 -1.13 9.20
C ARG A 251 -28.59 -2.45 9.36
N LEU A 252 -27.87 -3.58 9.33
CA LEU A 252 -28.45 -4.89 9.54
C LEU A 252 -29.01 -5.02 10.96
N GLY A 253 -28.28 -4.52 11.97
CA GLY A 253 -28.74 -4.48 13.36
C GLY A 253 -30.04 -3.69 13.53
N PHE A 254 -30.14 -2.50 12.92
CA PHE A 254 -31.38 -1.71 12.95
C PHE A 254 -32.53 -2.42 12.22
N ALA A 255 -32.29 -3.03 11.06
CA ALA A 255 -33.31 -3.77 10.32
C ALA A 255 -33.84 -4.96 11.12
N LEU A 256 -32.96 -5.75 11.74
CA LEU A 256 -33.32 -6.87 12.60
C LEU A 256 -34.06 -6.42 13.86
N SER A 257 -33.64 -5.31 14.46
CA SER A 257 -34.31 -4.72 15.63
C SER A 257 -35.73 -4.28 15.29
N ALA A 258 -35.90 -3.59 14.14
CA ALA A 258 -37.23 -3.21 13.67
C ALA A 258 -38.12 -4.42 13.41
N LEU A 259 -37.58 -5.47 12.74
CA LEU A 259 -38.29 -6.72 12.50
C LEU A 259 -38.68 -7.40 13.82
N SER A 260 -37.80 -7.41 14.81
CA SER A 260 -38.07 -7.99 16.14
C SER A 260 -39.22 -7.26 16.85
N VAL A 261 -39.29 -5.94 16.76
CA VAL A 261 -40.39 -5.15 17.32
C VAL A 261 -41.73 -5.50 16.63
N VAL A 262 -41.75 -5.61 15.29
CA VAL A 262 -42.92 -6.01 14.53
C VAL A 262 -43.38 -7.42 14.91
N MET A 263 -42.45 -8.37 15.01
CA MET A 263 -42.75 -9.75 15.43
C MET A 263 -43.26 -9.83 16.86
N ALA A 264 -42.68 -9.06 17.78
CA ALA A 264 -43.16 -8.98 19.17
C ALA A 264 -44.61 -8.42 19.25
N ALA A 265 -44.89 -7.37 18.49
CA ALA A 265 -46.24 -6.80 18.40
C ALA A 265 -47.24 -7.79 17.78
N TYR A 266 -46.82 -8.53 16.73
CA TYR A 266 -47.64 -9.58 16.13
C TYR A 266 -47.97 -10.69 17.15
N VAL A 267 -46.98 -11.24 17.83
CA VAL A 267 -47.16 -12.30 18.85
C VAL A 267 -48.05 -11.82 19.97
N ALA A 268 -47.84 -10.59 20.46
CA ALA A 268 -48.69 -10.00 21.49
C ALA A 268 -50.16 -9.85 21.02
N SER A 269 -50.38 -9.39 19.78
CA SER A 269 -51.74 -9.24 19.22
C SER A 269 -52.44 -10.59 19.04
N VAL A 270 -51.75 -11.63 18.54
CA VAL A 270 -52.31 -12.98 18.44
C VAL A 270 -52.69 -13.53 19.82
N ARG A 271 -51.82 -13.35 20.82
CA ARG A 271 -52.06 -13.81 22.19
C ARG A 271 -53.28 -13.11 22.85
N LEU A 272 -53.48 -11.83 22.55
CA LEU A 272 -54.57 -11.05 23.13
C LEU A 272 -55.91 -11.26 22.42
N LEU A 273 -55.89 -11.40 21.07
CA LEU A 273 -57.11 -11.42 20.27
C LEU A 273 -57.57 -12.83 19.87
N ARG A 274 -56.66 -13.83 19.85
CA ARG A 274 -56.95 -15.21 19.44
C ARG A 274 -56.14 -16.22 20.28
N PRO A 275 -56.45 -16.38 21.58
CA PRO A 275 -55.67 -17.23 22.50
C PRO A 275 -55.65 -18.71 22.10
N GLU A 276 -56.62 -19.21 21.34
CA GLU A 276 -56.72 -20.58 20.83
C GLU A 276 -55.80 -20.88 19.64
N ASP A 277 -55.33 -19.89 18.91
CA ASP A 277 -54.40 -20.04 17.77
C ASP A 277 -52.92 -20.09 18.22
N SER A 278 -52.66 -20.22 19.52
CA SER A 278 -51.28 -20.28 20.02
C SER A 278 -50.60 -21.60 19.64
N VAL A 279 -49.84 -21.57 18.55
CA VAL A 279 -49.12 -22.72 17.97
C VAL A 279 -48.02 -23.21 18.90
N PRO A 280 -47.78 -24.54 19.04
CA PRO A 280 -46.61 -25.10 19.68
C PRO A 280 -45.38 -24.80 18.81
N GLY A 281 -44.64 -23.72 19.13
CA GLY A 281 -43.59 -23.15 18.26
C GLY A 281 -42.17 -23.20 18.86
N TRP A 282 -41.89 -24.07 19.85
CA TRP A 282 -40.59 -24.06 20.49
C TRP A 282 -39.44 -24.42 19.53
N ALA A 283 -39.66 -25.29 18.54
CA ALA A 283 -38.66 -25.61 17.52
C ALA A 283 -38.33 -24.40 16.63
N PHE A 284 -39.36 -23.60 16.29
CA PHE A 284 -39.16 -22.32 15.55
C PHE A 284 -38.38 -21.32 16.40
N LEU A 285 -38.65 -21.20 17.69
CA LEU A 285 -37.88 -20.37 18.61
C LEU A 285 -36.45 -20.82 18.72
N GLY A 286 -36.18 -22.15 18.81
CA GLY A 286 -34.83 -22.71 18.83
C GLY A 286 -34.03 -22.36 17.58
N VAL A 287 -34.60 -22.58 16.40
CA VAL A 287 -33.96 -22.22 15.12
C VAL A 287 -33.66 -20.72 15.03
N GLY A 288 -34.64 -19.89 15.41
CA GLY A 288 -34.51 -18.42 15.44
C GLY A 288 -33.39 -17.95 16.37
N MET A 289 -33.31 -18.54 17.57
CA MET A 289 -32.24 -18.23 18.53
C MET A 289 -30.83 -18.59 17.99
N PHE A 290 -30.66 -19.79 17.42
CA PHE A 290 -29.38 -20.17 16.86
C PHE A 290 -28.96 -19.29 15.66
N LEU A 291 -29.90 -18.92 14.81
CA LEU A 291 -29.67 -18.02 13.67
C LEU A 291 -29.24 -16.62 14.15
N LEU A 292 -29.95 -16.06 15.13
CA LEU A 292 -29.60 -14.76 15.72
C LEU A 292 -28.26 -14.81 16.44
N ALA A 293 -27.99 -15.86 17.22
CA ALA A 293 -26.71 -16.05 17.90
C ALA A 293 -25.55 -16.17 16.90
N GLY A 294 -25.72 -16.95 15.83
CA GLY A 294 -24.73 -17.08 14.76
C GLY A 294 -24.43 -15.74 14.09
N LEU A 295 -25.47 -14.98 13.75
CA LEU A 295 -25.34 -13.65 13.15
C LEU A 295 -24.63 -12.67 14.10
N GLN A 296 -24.97 -12.67 15.40
CA GLN A 296 -24.31 -11.85 16.43
C GLN A 296 -22.81 -12.18 16.53
N LEU A 297 -22.41 -13.45 16.49
CA LEU A 297 -21.02 -13.85 16.53
C LEU A 297 -20.24 -13.34 15.32
N VAL A 298 -20.83 -13.39 14.11
CA VAL A 298 -20.21 -12.81 12.89
C VAL A 298 -20.02 -11.30 13.03
N MET A 299 -21.07 -10.58 13.49
CA MET A 299 -20.99 -9.14 13.70
C MET A 299 -19.91 -8.77 14.73
N MET A 300 -19.85 -9.52 15.83
CA MET A 300 -18.84 -9.34 16.88
C MET A 300 -17.43 -9.62 16.36
N GLY A 301 -17.24 -10.63 15.50
CA GLY A 301 -15.98 -10.93 14.83
C GLY A 301 -15.49 -9.76 13.94
N VAL A 302 -16.39 -9.12 13.19
CA VAL A 302 -16.05 -7.95 12.39
C VAL A 302 -15.65 -6.77 13.28
N ILE A 303 -16.42 -6.48 14.33
CA ILE A 303 -16.09 -5.43 15.31
C ILE A 303 -14.72 -5.73 15.96
N GLY A 304 -14.49 -6.99 16.37
CA GLY A 304 -13.22 -7.43 16.94
C GLY A 304 -12.04 -7.18 16.00
N SER A 305 -12.21 -7.36 14.69
CA SER A 305 -11.18 -7.06 13.70
C SER A 305 -10.80 -5.57 13.67
N TYR A 306 -11.78 -4.66 13.77
CA TYR A 306 -11.51 -3.21 13.82
C TYR A 306 -10.85 -2.81 15.14
N VAL A 307 -11.33 -3.36 16.27
CA VAL A 307 -10.72 -3.12 17.60
C VAL A 307 -9.27 -3.61 17.60
N GLY A 308 -9.00 -4.79 17.04
CA GLY A 308 -7.64 -5.33 16.92
C GLY A 308 -6.70 -4.42 16.12
N ARG A 309 -7.17 -3.88 14.97
CA ARG A 309 -6.40 -2.90 14.18
C ARG A 309 -6.17 -1.60 14.95
N THR A 310 -7.20 -1.08 15.59
CA THR A 310 -7.08 0.12 16.44
C THR A 310 -6.06 -0.11 17.56
N TYR A 311 -6.12 -1.26 18.22
CA TYR A 311 -5.17 -1.63 19.27
C TYR A 311 -3.72 -1.66 18.75
N THR A 312 -3.48 -2.29 17.61
CA THR A 312 -2.15 -2.34 17.00
C THR A 312 -1.65 -0.94 16.63
N GLN A 313 -2.53 -0.09 16.09
CA GLN A 313 -2.19 1.28 15.72
C GLN A 313 -1.87 2.15 16.93
N VAL A 314 -2.65 2.03 18.01
CA VAL A 314 -2.46 2.83 19.25
C VAL A 314 -1.17 2.45 19.99
N GLN A 315 -0.67 1.22 19.82
CA GLN A 315 0.63 0.83 20.39
C GLN A 315 1.79 1.69 19.87
N GLY A 316 1.66 2.31 18.69
CA GLY A 316 2.68 3.20 18.14
C GLY A 316 4.04 2.54 17.92
N ARG A 317 4.08 1.23 17.72
CA ARG A 317 5.33 0.50 17.50
C ARG A 317 6.01 0.96 16.21
N PRO A 318 7.37 1.04 16.19
CA PRO A 318 8.09 1.30 14.95
C PRO A 318 7.72 0.30 13.87
N LEU A 319 7.55 0.79 12.62
CA LEU A 319 7.21 -0.06 11.47
C LEU A 319 8.32 -1.08 11.17
N TYR A 320 9.58 -0.64 11.32
CA TYR A 320 10.78 -1.44 11.06
C TYR A 320 11.91 -1.05 12.01
N SER A 321 12.94 -1.88 12.06
CA SER A 321 14.23 -1.57 12.69
C SER A 321 15.33 -1.89 11.70
N LEU A 322 16.34 -1.04 11.60
CA LEU A 322 17.50 -1.25 10.76
C LEU A 322 18.58 -2.01 11.51
N ALA A 323 19.10 -3.09 10.93
CA ALA A 323 20.29 -3.80 11.38
C ALA A 323 21.56 -3.15 10.83
N LEU A 324 21.51 -2.68 9.55
CA LEU A 324 22.61 -2.04 8.88
C LEU A 324 22.13 -0.89 8.01
N THR A 325 22.90 0.18 7.94
CA THR A 325 22.78 1.23 6.93
C THR A 325 24.12 1.48 6.30
N ALA A 326 24.20 1.31 4.99
CA ALA A 326 25.39 1.62 4.18
C ALA A 326 24.97 2.58 3.06
N ARG A 327 25.08 3.91 3.30
CA ARG A 327 24.69 4.96 2.36
C ARG A 327 25.66 6.14 2.48
N GLY A 328 26.07 6.73 1.34
CA GLY A 328 27.03 7.83 1.31
C GLY A 328 28.38 7.43 1.90
N GLU A 329 29.12 8.39 2.51
CA GLU A 329 30.39 8.14 3.18
C GLU A 329 30.22 7.48 4.56
N HIS A 330 29.00 7.35 5.07
CA HIS A 330 28.72 6.81 6.39
C HIS A 330 28.29 5.35 6.31
N SER A 331 29.23 4.43 6.51
CA SER A 331 28.94 3.01 6.78
C SER A 331 28.92 2.82 8.30
N GLY A 332 27.74 2.60 8.88
CA GLY A 332 27.61 2.32 10.32
C GLY A 332 26.16 2.00 10.70
N VAL A 333 25.99 1.25 11.79
CA VAL A 333 24.69 1.08 12.42
C VAL A 333 24.22 2.45 12.91
N ARG A 334 23.43 3.12 12.10
CA ARG A 334 22.77 4.37 12.49
C ARG A 334 21.27 4.14 12.44
N SER A 335 20.65 4.04 13.60
CA SER A 335 19.20 4.14 13.69
C SER A 335 18.79 5.50 13.14
N LEU A 336 18.08 5.52 12.00
CA LEU A 336 17.41 6.73 11.55
C LEU A 336 16.45 7.18 12.67
N PRO A 337 16.35 8.47 12.97
CA PRO A 337 15.43 8.95 13.99
C PRO A 337 14.01 8.59 13.58
N GLN A 338 13.41 7.62 14.28
CA GLN A 338 12.01 7.18 14.09
C GLN A 338 11.03 8.12 14.81
N THR A 339 11.46 9.32 15.17
CA THR A 339 10.61 10.30 15.84
C THR A 339 9.76 11.01 14.80
N PRO A 340 8.43 10.92 14.87
CA PRO A 340 7.56 11.81 14.09
C PRO A 340 7.91 13.26 14.46
N PRO A 341 7.84 14.21 13.53
CA PRO A 341 7.99 15.61 13.86
C PRO A 341 6.99 15.96 14.96
N ASP A 342 7.51 16.52 16.06
CA ASP A 342 6.74 16.83 17.26
C ASP A 342 5.66 17.86 16.91
N LEU A 343 4.41 17.43 16.83
CA LEU A 343 3.25 18.27 16.56
C LEU A 343 2.90 19.24 17.71
N ARG A 344 3.71 19.25 18.81
CA ARG A 344 3.41 20.06 20.01
C ARG A 344 3.91 21.50 19.95
N THR A 345 4.67 21.92 18.94
CA THR A 345 5.28 23.27 18.91
C THR A 345 4.53 24.31 18.09
N GLN A 346 3.31 24.05 17.60
CA GLN A 346 2.53 25.05 16.84
C GLN A 346 1.29 25.63 17.57
N HIS A 347 1.11 25.36 18.86
CA HIS A 347 0.09 26.05 19.67
C HIS A 347 0.75 26.91 20.76
N GLY A 348 1.47 27.91 20.32
CA GLY A 348 2.05 28.93 21.21
C GLY A 348 1.97 30.32 20.60
N SER A 349 1.09 31.13 21.14
CA SER A 349 0.88 32.57 20.91
C SER A 349 -0.25 33.00 19.95
N VAL A 350 -1.47 32.94 20.47
CA VAL A 350 -2.45 34.02 20.22
C VAL A 350 -2.86 34.50 21.60
N SER A 351 -2.28 35.60 21.99
CA SER A 351 -2.76 36.50 23.01
C SER A 351 -3.38 37.72 22.34
#